data_33f88c7d606d2ad89ae6ed300d4c5328
#
_entry.id   33f88c7d606d2ad89ae6ed300d4c5328
#
_cell.length_a   1.000
_cell.length_b   1.000
_cell.length_c   1.000
_cell.angle_alpha   90.00
_cell.angle_beta   90.00
_cell.angle_gamma   90.00
#
_symmetry.space_group_name_H-M   'P 1'
#
loop_
_entity.id
_entity.type
_entity.pdbx_description
1 polymer ?
#
loop_
_entity_poly.entity_id
_entity_poly.type
_entity_poly.pdbx_seq_one_letter_code
_entity_poly.pdbx_strand_id
1 'polypeptide(L)'
;MKRLLSLLILFALNTAFAQEISFEEQTIDFGTIDRGSDGNRIFSFTNSGVDALMIESVSSSCGCTIPKKPEAPIAPGEKGEIQVRYDTNRMGPFRKTITVKSNSLATPIVALKIRGTVE
;
A
#
# COMPACT_ATOMS: atom_id res chain seq x y z
N MET A 1 43.28 26.35 -8.91
CA MET A 1 42.34 27.10 -8.38
C MET A 1 41.01 27.03 -8.92
N LYS A 2 40.73 26.54 -9.99
CA LYS A 2 39.42 26.50 -10.43
C LYS A 2 38.72 25.27 -10.27
N ARG A 3 39.20 24.24 -9.70
CA ARG A 3 38.51 23.01 -9.65
C ARG A 3 37.60 22.88 -8.51
N LEU A 4 37.40 23.84 -7.71
CA LEU A 4 36.55 23.69 -6.53
C LEU A 4 35.07 23.73 -6.79
N LEU A 5 34.67 24.15 -7.97
CA LEU A 5 33.28 24.33 -8.23
C LEU A 5 32.49 23.06 -8.38
N SER A 6 33.14 21.99 -8.73
CA SER A 6 32.40 20.77 -9.03
C SER A 6 31.78 20.09 -7.80
N LEU A 7 32.18 20.49 -6.62
CA LEU A 7 31.65 19.83 -5.43
C LEU A 7 30.29 20.29 -5.02
N LEU A 8 29.85 21.43 -5.49
CA LEU A 8 28.56 21.96 -5.02
C LEU A 8 27.37 21.32 -5.67
N ILE A 9 27.57 20.63 -6.74
CA ILE A 9 26.44 20.11 -7.49
C ILE A 9 25.78 18.92 -6.82
N LEU A 10 26.50 18.25 -5.95
CA LEU A 10 26.02 17.02 -5.38
C LEU A 10 24.86 17.16 -4.42
N PHE A 11 24.62 18.34 -3.90
CA PHE A 11 23.57 18.49 -2.94
C PHE A 11 22.21 18.77 -3.53
N ALA A 12 22.15 19.07 -4.79
CA ALA A 12 20.91 19.55 -5.36
C ALA A 12 19.90 18.45 -5.62
N LEU A 13 20.32 17.19 -5.63
CA LEU A 13 19.45 16.13 -6.09
C LEU A 13 18.79 15.33 -5.01
N ASN A 14 19.10 15.63 -3.78
CA ASN A 14 18.59 14.82 -2.69
C ASN A 14 17.27 15.40 -2.20
N THR A 15 16.17 14.82 -2.65
CA THR A 15 14.85 15.21 -2.17
C THR A 15 14.28 14.07 -1.34
N ALA A 16 13.75 14.38 -0.19
CA ALA A 16 13.12 13.41 0.68
C ALA A 16 11.76 13.94 1.10
N PHE A 17 10.77 13.09 1.12
CA PHE A 17 9.46 13.44 1.61
C PHE A 17 9.36 13.08 3.08
N ALA A 18 8.66 13.93 3.87
CA ALA A 18 8.52 13.71 5.29
C ALA A 18 7.76 12.43 5.58
N GLN A 19 6.63 12.23 4.92
CA GLN A 19 5.86 10.99 4.99
C GLN A 19 5.85 10.37 3.61
N GLU A 20 6.21 9.10 3.51
CA GLU A 20 6.23 8.39 2.26
C GLU A 20 5.76 6.96 2.47
N ILE A 21 5.04 6.42 1.50
CA ILE A 21 4.53 5.06 1.57
C ILE A 21 4.99 4.27 0.35
N SER A 22 5.54 3.10 0.59
CA SER A 22 6.04 2.23 -0.47
C SER A 22 5.48 0.83 -0.26
N PHE A 23 4.62 0.38 -1.16
CA PHE A 23 4.03 -0.96 -1.11
C PHE A 23 4.92 -1.95 -1.83
N GLU A 24 5.08 -3.15 -1.26
CA GLU A 24 5.81 -4.23 -1.90
C GLU A 24 5.07 -4.70 -3.15
N GLU A 25 3.74 -4.78 -3.06
CA GLU A 25 2.87 -5.12 -4.19
C GLU A 25 1.62 -4.27 -4.10
N GLN A 26 1.11 -3.86 -5.23
CA GLN A 26 -0.16 -3.12 -5.29
C GLN A 26 -1.29 -3.95 -5.90
N THR A 27 -0.98 -5.12 -6.39
CA THR A 27 -1.96 -6.07 -6.91
C THR A 27 -1.65 -7.45 -6.35
N ILE A 28 -2.66 -8.10 -5.78
CA ILE A 28 -2.55 -9.49 -5.36
C ILE A 28 -3.49 -10.32 -6.22
N ASP A 29 -2.93 -11.33 -6.89
CA ASP A 29 -3.69 -12.26 -7.69
C ASP A 29 -3.92 -13.52 -6.85
N PHE A 30 -5.19 -13.79 -6.54
CA PHE A 30 -5.56 -15.00 -5.77
C PHE A 30 -5.43 -16.27 -6.61
N GLY A 31 -5.33 -16.11 -7.94
CA GLY A 31 -5.41 -17.26 -8.84
C GLY A 31 -6.81 -17.86 -8.85
N THR A 32 -6.88 -19.16 -9.05
CA THR A 32 -8.13 -19.91 -8.97
C THR A 32 -8.20 -20.58 -7.60
N ILE A 33 -9.22 -20.25 -6.85
CA ILE A 33 -9.38 -20.74 -5.47
C ILE A 33 -10.75 -21.40 -5.31
N ASP A 34 -10.85 -22.27 -4.32
CA ASP A 34 -12.11 -22.96 -4.04
C ASP A 34 -13.06 -22.06 -3.27
N ARG A 35 -14.34 -22.24 -3.52
CA ARG A 35 -15.38 -21.59 -2.76
C ARG A 35 -15.23 -21.89 -1.26
N GLY A 36 -15.30 -20.85 -0.45
CA GLY A 36 -15.18 -20.98 1.01
C GLY A 36 -13.74 -21.07 1.52
N SER A 37 -12.75 -20.97 0.63
CA SER A 37 -11.35 -20.96 1.05
C SER A 37 -10.98 -19.64 1.71
N ASP A 38 -9.74 -19.55 2.25
CA ASP A 38 -9.26 -18.38 2.95
C ASP A 38 -9.14 -17.19 2.01
N GLY A 39 -9.91 -16.16 2.26
CA GLY A 39 -9.90 -14.92 1.48
C GLY A 39 -9.05 -13.82 2.07
N ASN A 40 -8.29 -14.08 3.12
CA ASN A 40 -7.45 -13.07 3.74
C ASN A 40 -6.14 -12.90 2.97
N ARG A 41 -5.76 -11.65 2.72
CA ARG A 41 -4.48 -11.29 2.10
C ARG A 41 -3.93 -10.05 2.77
N ILE A 42 -2.64 -9.85 2.63
CA ILE A 42 -1.95 -8.74 3.27
C ILE A 42 -1.16 -7.99 2.22
N PHE A 43 -1.34 -6.66 2.20
CA PHE A 43 -0.48 -5.75 1.45
C PHE A 43 0.50 -5.15 2.43
N SER A 44 1.78 -5.44 2.26
CA SER A 44 2.83 -4.90 3.11
C SER A 44 3.37 -3.61 2.52
N PHE A 45 3.64 -2.64 3.39
CA PHE A 45 4.23 -1.38 2.97
C PHE A 45 5.29 -0.95 3.96
N THR A 46 6.12 0.00 3.54
CA THR A 46 7.16 0.57 4.37
C THR A 46 6.99 2.09 4.37
N ASN A 47 7.18 2.70 5.52
CA ASN A 47 7.32 4.15 5.59
C ASN A 47 8.74 4.50 5.17
N SER A 48 8.90 4.96 3.93
CA SER A 48 10.20 5.35 3.38
C SER A 48 10.50 6.82 3.58
N GLY A 49 9.66 7.54 4.32
CA GLY A 49 9.87 8.94 4.65
C GLY A 49 10.67 9.12 5.92
N VAL A 50 10.71 10.36 6.41
CA VAL A 50 11.48 10.73 7.61
C VAL A 50 10.59 11.05 8.81
N ASP A 51 9.27 11.10 8.62
CA ASP A 51 8.30 11.34 9.70
C ASP A 51 7.31 10.19 9.77
N ALA A 52 6.54 10.13 10.85
CA ALA A 52 5.56 9.09 11.06
C ALA A 52 4.49 9.09 9.97
N LEU A 53 4.17 7.92 9.45
CA LEU A 53 3.14 7.72 8.44
C LEU A 53 1.87 7.24 9.13
N MET A 54 0.76 7.92 8.84
CA MET A 54 -0.54 7.54 9.37
C MET A 54 -1.45 7.10 8.24
N ILE A 55 -1.99 5.90 8.35
CA ILE A 55 -3.03 5.45 7.43
C ILE A 55 -4.37 5.99 7.95
N GLU A 56 -4.94 6.90 7.20
CA GLU A 56 -6.15 7.60 7.64
C GLU A 56 -7.41 6.77 7.40
N SER A 57 -7.49 6.15 6.24
CA SER A 57 -8.64 5.31 5.92
C SER A 57 -8.31 4.29 4.85
N VAL A 58 -9.06 3.20 4.85
CA VAL A 58 -9.06 2.21 3.79
C VAL A 58 -10.51 1.91 3.45
N SER A 59 -10.81 1.77 2.17
CA SER A 59 -12.17 1.53 1.74
C SER A 59 -12.19 0.66 0.50
N SER A 60 -13.31 0.00 0.27
CA SER A 60 -13.54 -0.81 -0.91
C SER A 60 -14.86 -0.40 -1.55
N SER A 61 -14.93 -0.52 -2.86
CA SER A 61 -16.17 -0.23 -3.60
C SER A 61 -17.22 -1.33 -3.45
N CYS A 62 -16.87 -2.46 -2.82
CA CYS A 62 -17.75 -3.61 -2.69
C CYS A 62 -17.78 -4.10 -1.25
N GLY A 63 -18.98 -4.37 -0.71
CA GLY A 63 -19.10 -4.98 0.61
C GLY A 63 -18.58 -6.41 0.67
N CYS A 64 -18.23 -7.00 -0.47
CA CYS A 64 -17.64 -8.33 -0.54
C CYS A 64 -16.15 -8.33 -0.19
N THR A 65 -15.56 -7.15 0.00
CA THR A 65 -14.15 -6.97 0.33
C THR A 65 -14.06 -6.06 1.53
N ILE A 66 -13.42 -6.55 2.59
CA ILE A 66 -13.33 -5.83 3.86
C ILE A 66 -11.86 -5.53 4.13
N PRO A 67 -11.43 -4.26 3.97
CA PRO A 67 -10.07 -3.87 4.32
C PRO A 67 -9.96 -3.45 5.77
N LYS A 68 -8.75 -3.58 6.33
CA LYS A 68 -8.46 -3.15 7.69
C LYS A 68 -7.12 -2.44 7.73
N LYS A 69 -7.10 -1.26 8.31
CA LYS A 69 -5.90 -0.45 8.42
C LYS A 69 -5.18 -0.67 9.75
N PRO A 70 -3.87 -0.37 9.83
CA PRO A 70 -3.20 -0.32 11.11
C PRO A 70 -3.71 0.86 11.93
N GLU A 71 -3.83 0.67 13.24
CA GLU A 71 -4.34 1.70 14.13
C GLU A 71 -3.26 2.68 14.56
N ALA A 72 -2.02 2.23 14.65
CA ALA A 72 -0.91 3.05 15.13
C ALA A 72 -0.14 3.67 13.97
N PRO A 73 0.48 4.83 14.17
CA PRO A 73 1.39 5.39 13.16
C PRO A 73 2.56 4.47 12.88
N ILE A 74 3.08 4.54 11.67
CA ILE A 74 4.21 3.75 11.22
C ILE A 74 5.44 4.64 11.26
N ALA A 75 6.42 4.29 12.08
CA ALA A 75 7.65 5.08 12.22
C ALA A 75 8.49 5.00 10.94
N PRO A 76 9.39 5.98 10.72
CA PRO A 76 10.27 5.94 9.55
C PRO A 76 11.07 4.64 9.48
N GLY A 77 11.09 4.03 8.30
CA GLY A 77 11.78 2.76 8.08
C GLY A 77 11.02 1.53 8.55
N GLU A 78 9.92 1.71 9.26
CA GLU A 78 9.12 0.60 9.75
C GLU A 78 8.14 0.12 8.69
N LYS A 79 7.69 -1.11 8.87
CA LYS A 79 6.70 -1.74 7.98
C LYS A 79 5.32 -1.74 8.62
N GLY A 80 4.32 -1.70 7.76
CA GLY A 80 2.93 -1.86 8.16
C GLY A 80 2.20 -2.75 7.19
N GLU A 81 0.95 -3.05 7.52
CA GLU A 81 0.14 -3.98 6.73
C GLU A 81 -1.26 -3.46 6.56
N ILE A 82 -1.79 -3.60 5.33
CA ILE A 82 -3.21 -3.45 5.08
C ILE A 82 -3.75 -4.85 4.88
N GLN A 83 -4.65 -5.26 5.77
CA GLN A 83 -5.30 -6.57 5.68
C GLN A 83 -6.55 -6.44 4.82
N VAL A 84 -6.77 -7.41 3.95
CA VAL A 84 -7.93 -7.43 3.07
C VAL A 84 -8.55 -8.81 3.12
N ARG A 85 -9.87 -8.86 3.27
CA ARG A 85 -10.60 -10.12 3.26
C ARG A 85 -11.64 -10.09 2.16
N TYR A 86 -11.54 -11.02 1.22
CA TYR A 86 -12.51 -11.21 0.15
C TYR A 86 -13.49 -12.32 0.52
N ASP A 87 -14.77 -12.13 0.21
CA ASP A 87 -15.81 -13.14 0.44
C ASP A 87 -15.70 -14.24 -0.62
N THR A 88 -15.03 -15.31 -0.28
CA THR A 88 -14.80 -16.43 -1.20
C THR A 88 -16.01 -17.33 -1.39
N ASN A 89 -17.15 -17.02 -0.76
CA ASN A 89 -18.40 -17.71 -1.06
C ASN A 89 -19.02 -17.21 -2.37
N ARG A 90 -18.47 -16.13 -2.94
CA ARG A 90 -18.95 -15.60 -4.20
C ARG A 90 -18.22 -16.28 -5.35
N MET A 91 -18.96 -17.03 -6.15
CA MET A 91 -18.41 -17.76 -7.29
C MET A 91 -18.10 -16.83 -8.44
N GLY A 92 -17.09 -17.19 -9.22
CA GLY A 92 -16.75 -16.50 -10.46
C GLY A 92 -15.52 -15.61 -10.34
N PRO A 93 -15.16 -14.94 -11.44
CA PRO A 93 -14.01 -14.04 -11.45
C PRO A 93 -14.30 -12.76 -10.67
N PHE A 94 -13.27 -12.19 -10.06
CA PHE A 94 -13.42 -10.95 -9.33
C PHE A 94 -12.23 -10.03 -9.54
N ARG A 95 -12.50 -8.72 -9.47
CA ARG A 95 -11.50 -7.64 -9.45
C ARG A 95 -12.05 -6.56 -8.53
N LYS A 96 -11.32 -6.26 -7.48
CA LYS A 96 -11.75 -5.25 -6.52
C LYS A 96 -10.62 -4.28 -6.25
N THR A 97 -10.98 -3.04 -5.94
CA THR A 97 -10.02 -1.99 -5.63
C THR A 97 -10.20 -1.55 -4.20
N ILE A 98 -9.11 -1.46 -3.47
CA ILE A 98 -9.06 -0.93 -2.11
C ILE A 98 -8.34 0.41 -2.18
N THR A 99 -8.98 1.47 -1.71
CA THR A 99 -8.41 2.80 -1.69
C THR A 99 -7.82 3.07 -0.32
N VAL A 100 -6.52 3.38 -0.29
CA VAL A 100 -5.78 3.68 0.93
C VAL A 100 -5.50 5.17 0.95
N LYS A 101 -5.91 5.86 2.02
CA LYS A 101 -5.58 7.28 2.23
C LYS A 101 -4.63 7.39 3.40
N SER A 102 -3.59 8.17 3.23
CA SER A 102 -2.57 8.39 4.26
C SER A 102 -2.15 9.85 4.27
N ASN A 103 -1.29 10.18 5.22
CA ASN A 103 -0.71 11.52 5.29
C ASN A 103 0.57 11.65 4.45
N SER A 104 0.84 10.70 3.56
CA SER A 104 1.96 10.82 2.62
C SER A 104 1.80 12.07 1.77
N LEU A 105 2.86 12.85 1.62
CA LEU A 105 2.82 14.06 0.82
C LEU A 105 2.91 13.76 -0.67
N ALA A 106 3.67 12.74 -1.05
CA ALA A 106 3.85 12.39 -2.45
C ALA A 106 2.70 11.56 -3.00
N THR A 107 2.20 10.60 -2.20
CA THR A 107 1.16 9.69 -2.65
C THR A 107 0.10 9.52 -1.56
N PRO A 108 -0.73 10.55 -1.35
CA PRO A 108 -1.75 10.48 -0.28
C PRO A 108 -2.83 9.45 -0.54
N ILE A 109 -3.04 9.06 -1.78
CA ILE A 109 -4.04 8.07 -2.14
C ILE A 109 -3.38 6.99 -2.98
N VAL A 110 -3.53 5.73 -2.55
CA VAL A 110 -3.01 4.57 -3.27
C VAL A 110 -4.16 3.61 -3.53
N ALA A 111 -4.25 3.10 -4.76
CA ALA A 111 -5.22 2.09 -5.12
C ALA A 111 -4.54 0.72 -5.10
N LEU A 112 -5.02 -0.16 -4.24
CA LEU A 112 -4.59 -1.55 -4.19
C LEU A 112 -5.64 -2.41 -4.89
N LYS A 113 -5.22 -3.49 -5.50
CA LYS A 113 -6.12 -4.34 -6.28
C LYS A 113 -6.00 -5.79 -5.88
N ILE A 114 -7.13 -6.46 -5.85
CA ILE A 114 -7.17 -7.91 -5.74
C ILE A 114 -7.95 -8.46 -6.93
N ARG A 115 -7.57 -9.64 -7.36
CA ARG A 115 -8.24 -10.33 -8.46
C ARG A 115 -8.10 -11.83 -8.29
N GLY A 116 -8.94 -12.57 -8.97
CA GLY A 116 -8.90 -14.02 -8.95
C GLY A 116 -10.20 -14.60 -9.48
N THR A 117 -10.34 -15.91 -9.31
CA THR A 117 -11.53 -16.65 -9.68
C THR A 117 -11.87 -17.64 -8.59
N VAL A 118 -13.11 -17.65 -8.15
CA VAL A 118 -13.62 -18.63 -7.18
C VAL A 118 -14.43 -19.67 -7.94
N GLU A 119 -14.09 -20.94 -7.75
CA GLU A 119 -14.83 -22.03 -8.39
C GLU A 119 -15.27 -23.12 -7.43
#